data_5e67506944a8848e33ac128c9485c17f
#
_entry.id   5e67506944a8848e33ac128c9485c17f
#
_cell.length_a   1.000
_cell.length_b   1.000
_cell.length_c   1.000
_cell.angle_alpha   90.00
_cell.angle_beta   90.00
_cell.angle_gamma   90.00
#
_symmetry.space_group_name_H-M   'P 1'
#
loop_
_entity.id
_entity.type
_entity.pdbx_description
1 polymer ?
#
loop_
_entity_poly.entity_id
_entity_poly.type
_entity_poly.pdbx_seq_one_letter_code
_entity_poly.pdbx_strand_id
1 'polypeptide(L)'
;MVKIKRRRKPMTPEQKAAAIERLAKAREAKGPAQHQNICPEVLARPDDHPLCLKNVRSWIKSTKEQISSLRGEVRRDVKGSKAKLHGKEGYVRNMQHYLKHGDWIDNFYGEYEEKKVQWVTIKNSGVM
;
A
#
# COMPACT_ATOMS: atom_id res chain seq x y z
N MET A 1 10.80 41.82 3.89
CA MET A 1 9.35 41.96 3.67
C MET A 1 8.62 40.69 4.03
N VAL A 2 7.72 40.77 4.98
CA VAL A 2 6.88 39.63 5.36
C VAL A 2 5.77 39.47 4.34
N LYS A 3 5.72 38.34 3.63
CA LYS A 3 4.60 38.03 2.72
C LYS A 3 3.38 37.71 3.57
N ILE A 4 2.38 38.54 3.49
CA ILE A 4 1.08 38.30 4.12
C ILE A 4 0.36 37.24 3.29
N LYS A 5 0.16 36.04 3.86
CA LYS A 5 -0.68 35.02 3.22
C LYS A 5 -2.13 35.49 3.25
N ARG A 6 -2.70 35.74 2.08
CA ARG A 6 -4.12 36.03 1.98
C ARG A 6 -4.90 34.78 2.40
N ARG A 7 -5.72 34.91 3.45
CA ARG A 7 -6.65 33.85 3.82
C ARG A 7 -7.72 33.76 2.74
N ARG A 8 -8.02 32.53 2.32
CA ARG A 8 -9.17 32.31 1.45
C ARG A 8 -10.43 32.69 2.20
N LYS A 9 -11.31 33.43 1.54
CA LYS A 9 -12.63 33.74 2.11
C LYS A 9 -13.35 32.38 2.35
N PRO A 10 -14.00 32.22 3.52
CA PRO A 10 -14.78 31.02 3.76
C PRO A 10 -15.93 30.94 2.75
N MET A 11 -16.25 29.76 2.31
CA MET A 11 -17.34 29.51 1.39
C MET A 11 -18.68 29.83 2.06
N THR A 12 -19.58 30.48 1.33
CA THR A 12 -20.96 30.66 1.79
C THR A 12 -21.65 29.27 1.84
N PRO A 13 -22.73 29.13 2.67
CA PRO A 13 -23.47 27.86 2.69
C PRO A 13 -24.00 27.44 1.32
N GLU A 14 -24.38 28.40 0.47
CA GLU A 14 -24.80 28.11 -0.91
C GLU A 14 -23.69 27.57 -1.77
N GLN A 15 -22.49 28.13 -1.67
CA GLN A 15 -21.31 27.66 -2.39
C GLN A 15 -20.91 26.26 -1.94
N LYS A 16 -20.97 25.97 -0.64
CA LYS A 16 -20.73 24.65 -0.10
C LYS A 16 -21.72 23.62 -0.63
N ALA A 17 -23.00 23.96 -0.64
CA ALA A 17 -24.06 23.09 -1.17
C ALA A 17 -23.83 22.79 -2.66
N ALA A 18 -23.50 23.81 -3.45
CA ALA A 18 -23.20 23.66 -4.87
C ALA A 18 -21.98 22.80 -5.12
N ALA A 19 -20.93 22.93 -4.30
CA ALA A 19 -19.73 22.13 -4.38
C ALA A 19 -20.00 20.65 -4.05
N ILE A 20 -20.77 20.38 -3.01
CA ILE A 20 -21.18 19.03 -2.61
C ILE A 20 -22.00 18.38 -3.71
N GLU A 21 -22.94 19.10 -4.29
CA GLU A 21 -23.78 18.61 -5.38
C GLU A 21 -22.94 18.29 -6.62
N ARG A 22 -21.99 19.15 -6.98
CA ARG A 22 -21.05 18.93 -8.10
C ARG A 22 -20.22 17.67 -7.89
N LEU A 23 -19.69 17.47 -6.67
CA LEU A 23 -18.91 16.28 -6.33
C LEU A 23 -19.76 15.01 -6.38
N ALA A 24 -20.99 15.07 -5.89
CA ALA A 24 -21.92 13.95 -5.96
C ALA A 24 -22.21 13.56 -7.40
N LYS A 25 -22.50 14.52 -8.27
CA LYS A 25 -22.73 14.29 -9.71
C LYS A 25 -21.49 13.70 -10.38
N ALA A 26 -20.30 14.20 -10.05
CA ALA A 26 -19.04 13.68 -10.59
C ALA A 26 -18.81 12.24 -10.17
N ARG A 27 -19.11 11.88 -8.94
CA ARG A 27 -19.01 10.49 -8.43
C ARG A 27 -20.00 9.55 -9.14
N GLU A 28 -21.23 10.00 -9.34
CA GLU A 28 -22.23 9.22 -10.09
C GLU A 28 -21.83 8.98 -11.53
N ALA A 29 -21.35 10.04 -12.21
CA ALA A 29 -20.89 9.96 -13.59
C ALA A 29 -19.68 9.04 -13.75
N LYS A 30 -18.76 9.05 -12.76
CA LYS A 30 -17.57 8.21 -12.78
C LYS A 30 -17.87 6.75 -12.46
N GLY A 31 -18.96 6.50 -11.72
CA GLY A 31 -19.34 5.15 -11.30
C GLY A 31 -18.47 4.63 -10.15
N PRO A 32 -18.62 3.36 -9.79
CA PRO A 32 -17.85 2.75 -8.73
C PRO A 32 -16.36 2.74 -9.05
N ALA A 33 -15.52 2.84 -8.02
CA ALA A 33 -14.07 2.83 -8.16
C ALA A 33 -13.61 1.54 -8.84
N GLN A 34 -12.85 1.68 -9.92
CA GLN A 34 -12.26 0.55 -10.63
C GLN A 34 -10.80 0.37 -10.22
N HIS A 35 -10.42 -0.85 -9.98
CA HIS A 35 -9.05 -1.20 -9.65
C HIS A 35 -8.23 -1.38 -10.93
N GLN A 36 -7.81 -0.26 -11.54
CA GLN A 36 -7.18 -0.24 -12.86
C GLN A 36 -5.82 -0.94 -12.93
N ASN A 37 -5.09 -0.93 -11.81
CA ASN A 37 -3.73 -1.48 -11.76
C ASN A 37 -3.63 -2.79 -10.99
N ILE A 38 -4.73 -3.49 -10.86
CA ILE A 38 -4.79 -4.76 -10.14
C ILE A 38 -5.01 -5.90 -11.11
N CYS A 39 -4.27 -6.97 -10.96
CA CYS A 39 -4.39 -8.16 -11.78
C CYS A 39 -5.81 -8.75 -11.64
N PRO A 40 -6.49 -9.08 -12.76
CA PRO A 40 -7.83 -9.66 -12.71
C PRO A 40 -7.93 -10.95 -11.89
N GLU A 41 -6.89 -11.76 -11.88
CA GLU A 41 -6.85 -12.98 -11.07
C GLU A 41 -6.92 -12.70 -9.57
N VAL A 42 -6.25 -11.64 -9.12
CA VAL A 42 -6.29 -11.19 -7.74
C VAL A 42 -7.67 -10.65 -7.37
N LEU A 43 -8.27 -9.88 -8.26
CA LEU A 43 -9.63 -9.34 -8.07
C LEU A 43 -10.68 -10.45 -8.02
N ALA A 44 -10.48 -11.53 -8.76
CA ALA A 44 -11.41 -12.65 -8.82
C ALA A 44 -11.39 -13.51 -7.56
N ARG A 45 -10.39 -13.38 -6.72
CA ARG A 45 -10.27 -14.19 -5.49
C ARG A 45 -11.29 -13.78 -4.44
N PRO A 46 -11.99 -14.74 -3.81
CA PRO A 46 -12.94 -14.42 -2.75
C PRO A 46 -12.24 -13.87 -1.50
N ASP A 47 -12.97 -13.16 -0.66
CA ASP A 47 -12.44 -12.52 0.55
C ASP A 47 -11.87 -13.51 1.58
N ASP A 48 -12.29 -14.76 1.53
CA ASP A 48 -11.77 -15.83 2.39
C ASP A 48 -10.45 -16.42 1.89
N HIS A 49 -10.04 -16.08 0.66
CA HIS A 49 -8.76 -16.52 0.12
C HIS A 49 -7.60 -15.80 0.84
N PRO A 50 -6.53 -16.52 1.26
CA PRO A 50 -5.40 -15.89 1.95
C PRO A 50 -4.73 -14.76 1.19
N LEU A 51 -4.67 -14.86 -0.13
CA LEU A 51 -4.03 -13.88 -1.01
C LEU A 51 -5.05 -12.98 -1.73
N CYS A 52 -6.21 -12.72 -1.13
CA CYS A 52 -7.18 -11.81 -1.70
C CYS A 52 -6.71 -10.35 -1.59
N LEU A 53 -7.26 -9.50 -2.43
CA LEU A 53 -6.91 -8.06 -2.47
C LEU A 53 -7.02 -7.40 -1.10
N LYS A 54 -8.09 -7.67 -0.37
CA LYS A 54 -8.33 -7.11 0.95
C LYS A 54 -7.22 -7.47 1.95
N ASN A 55 -6.86 -8.74 2.02
CA ASN A 55 -5.82 -9.22 2.93
C ASN A 55 -4.45 -8.66 2.58
N VAL A 56 -4.10 -8.68 1.31
CA VAL A 56 -2.79 -8.17 0.85
C VAL A 56 -2.68 -6.67 1.10
N ARG A 57 -3.71 -5.89 0.86
CA ARG A 57 -3.73 -4.46 1.19
C ARG A 57 -3.56 -4.21 2.68
N SER A 58 -4.21 -5.00 3.51
CA SER A 58 -4.05 -4.94 4.96
C SER A 58 -2.62 -5.22 5.39
N TRP A 59 -1.99 -6.24 4.82
CA TRP A 59 -0.59 -6.58 5.09
C TRP A 59 0.38 -5.50 4.63
N ILE A 60 0.14 -4.90 3.47
CA ILE A 60 0.95 -3.78 2.98
C ILE A 60 0.89 -2.62 3.96
N LYS A 61 -0.29 -2.28 4.44
CA LYS A 61 -0.50 -1.20 5.42
C LYS A 61 0.24 -1.49 6.72
N SER A 62 0.06 -2.68 7.27
CA SER A 62 0.74 -3.14 8.48
C SER A 62 2.26 -3.09 8.33
N THR A 63 2.77 -3.58 7.21
CA THR A 63 4.21 -3.60 6.92
C THR A 63 4.78 -2.19 6.79
N LYS A 64 4.03 -1.27 6.18
CA LYS A 64 4.44 0.15 6.10
C LYS A 64 4.52 0.80 7.48
N GLU A 65 3.64 0.45 8.39
CA GLU A 65 3.70 0.90 9.78
C GLU A 65 4.96 0.38 10.49
N GLN A 66 5.30 -0.89 10.27
CA GLN A 66 6.53 -1.48 10.77
C GLN A 66 7.77 -0.79 10.20
N ILE A 67 7.75 -0.46 8.91
CA ILE A 67 8.82 0.28 8.25
C ILE A 67 9.04 1.64 8.91
N SER A 68 7.96 2.36 9.21
CA SER A 68 8.03 3.64 9.89
C SER A 68 8.73 3.52 11.25
N SER A 69 8.38 2.51 12.04
CA SER A 69 9.03 2.22 13.32
C SER A 69 10.50 1.85 13.15
N LEU A 70 10.82 1.03 12.15
CA LEU A 70 12.20 0.61 11.88
C LEU A 70 13.08 1.78 11.43
N ARG A 71 12.53 2.74 10.70
CA ARG A 71 13.26 3.96 10.33
C ARG A 71 13.69 4.74 11.57
N GLY A 72 12.85 4.80 12.58
CA GLY A 72 13.20 5.37 13.88
C GLY A 72 14.33 4.62 14.58
N GLU A 73 14.29 3.29 14.55
CA GLU A 73 15.34 2.44 15.10
C GLU A 73 16.69 2.61 14.37
N VAL A 74 16.65 2.72 13.04
CA VAL A 74 17.86 2.97 12.23
C VAL A 74 18.50 4.31 12.63
N ARG A 75 17.70 5.34 12.87
CA ARG A 75 18.22 6.63 13.34
C ARG A 75 18.88 6.54 14.72
N ARG A 76 18.39 5.64 15.56
CA ARG A 76 18.96 5.37 16.91
C ARG A 76 20.09 4.35 16.87
N ASP A 77 20.45 3.89 15.70
CA ASP A 77 21.54 2.94 15.46
C ASP A 77 21.36 1.60 16.19
N VAL A 78 20.11 1.11 16.24
CA VAL A 78 19.79 -0.18 16.82
C VAL A 78 20.35 -1.31 15.94
N LYS A 79 21.03 -2.27 16.55
CA LYS A 79 21.65 -3.39 15.85
C LYS A 79 20.62 -4.21 15.07
N GLY A 80 20.93 -4.49 13.80
CA GLY A 80 20.07 -5.29 12.94
C GLY A 80 18.89 -4.54 12.34
N SER A 81 18.63 -3.28 12.73
CA SER A 81 17.50 -2.51 12.25
C SER A 81 17.54 -2.21 10.76
N LYS A 82 18.73 -1.95 10.20
CA LYS A 82 18.91 -1.70 8.77
C LYS A 82 18.53 -2.90 7.93
N ALA A 83 18.95 -4.10 8.34
CA ALA A 83 18.62 -5.34 7.64
C ALA A 83 17.12 -5.62 7.66
N LYS A 84 16.48 -5.44 8.81
CA LYS A 84 15.04 -5.58 8.98
C LYS A 84 14.26 -4.58 8.12
N LEU A 85 14.68 -3.31 8.12
CA LEU A 85 14.08 -2.27 7.30
C LEU A 85 14.16 -2.61 5.83
N HIS A 86 15.34 -3.00 5.35
CA HIS A 86 15.54 -3.39 3.96
C HIS A 86 14.66 -4.58 3.55
N GLY A 87 14.57 -5.59 4.40
CA GLY A 87 13.70 -6.75 4.18
C GLY A 87 12.22 -6.37 4.11
N LYS A 88 11.76 -5.52 5.02
CA LYS A 88 10.35 -5.07 5.03
C LYS A 88 10.02 -4.21 3.82
N GLU A 89 10.90 -3.31 3.41
CA GLU A 89 10.72 -2.52 2.18
C GLU A 89 10.64 -3.41 0.93
N GLY A 90 11.50 -4.40 0.85
CA GLY A 90 11.46 -5.38 -0.23
C GLY A 90 10.17 -6.18 -0.24
N TYR A 91 9.69 -6.57 0.93
CA TYR A 91 8.43 -7.30 1.08
C TYR A 91 7.23 -6.48 0.60
N VAL A 92 7.19 -5.20 0.93
CA VAL A 92 6.14 -4.30 0.41
C VAL A 92 6.19 -4.22 -1.11
N ARG A 93 7.37 -4.07 -1.71
CA ARG A 93 7.51 -4.06 -3.16
C ARG A 93 6.99 -5.36 -3.79
N ASN A 94 7.26 -6.49 -3.16
CA ASN A 94 6.80 -7.79 -3.65
C ASN A 94 5.28 -7.95 -3.53
N MET A 95 4.68 -7.47 -2.46
CA MET A 95 3.23 -7.47 -2.30
C MET A 95 2.56 -6.57 -3.34
N GLN A 96 3.14 -5.39 -3.62
CA GLN A 96 2.65 -4.50 -4.67
C GLN A 96 2.80 -5.12 -6.07
N HIS A 97 3.90 -5.82 -6.31
CA HIS A 97 4.12 -6.58 -7.55
C HIS A 97 3.06 -7.68 -7.72
N TYR A 98 2.74 -8.39 -6.65
CA TYR A 98 1.67 -9.38 -6.65
C TYR A 98 0.32 -8.79 -7.07
N LEU A 99 -0.02 -7.62 -6.53
CA LEU A 99 -1.28 -6.97 -6.88
C LEU A 99 -1.35 -6.60 -8.36
N LYS A 100 -0.21 -6.26 -8.98
CA LYS A 100 -0.16 -5.92 -10.41
C LYS A 100 -0.13 -7.12 -11.33
N HIS A 101 0.62 -8.17 -10.96
CA HIS A 101 0.96 -9.26 -11.86
C HIS A 101 0.42 -10.63 -11.42
N GLY A 102 -0.03 -10.74 -10.18
CA GLY A 102 -0.56 -11.99 -9.66
C GLY A 102 0.49 -12.99 -9.17
N ASP A 103 1.77 -12.65 -9.22
CA ASP A 103 2.87 -13.50 -8.77
C ASP A 103 3.28 -13.17 -7.34
N TRP A 104 3.08 -14.10 -6.43
CA TRP A 104 3.47 -13.94 -5.04
C TRP A 104 4.95 -14.25 -4.86
N ILE A 105 5.70 -13.30 -4.33
CA ILE A 105 7.13 -13.43 -4.05
C ILE A 105 7.33 -13.35 -2.54
N ASP A 106 7.88 -14.39 -1.95
CA ASP A 106 8.18 -14.42 -0.52
C ASP A 106 9.64 -14.14 -0.23
N ASN A 107 9.88 -13.65 0.99
CA ASN A 107 11.21 -13.40 1.50
C ASN A 107 11.63 -14.53 2.41
N PHE A 108 12.84 -15.04 2.21
CA PHE A 108 13.48 -15.90 3.17
C PHE A 108 14.54 -15.12 3.93
N TYR A 109 14.31 -14.98 5.22
CA TYR A 109 15.25 -14.32 6.11
C TYR A 109 16.25 -15.32 6.63
N GLY A 110 17.49 -14.90 6.75
CA GLY A 110 18.52 -15.69 7.43
C GLY A 110 18.27 -15.68 8.93
N GLU A 111 19.10 -16.41 9.63
CA GLU A 111 19.07 -16.50 11.08
C GLU A 111 19.12 -15.12 11.71
N TYR A 112 18.23 -14.86 12.66
CA TYR A 112 18.08 -13.55 13.34
C TYR A 112 17.72 -12.38 12.43
N GLU A 113 17.26 -12.63 11.21
CA GLU A 113 16.93 -11.57 10.24
C GLU A 113 18.12 -10.66 9.88
N GLU A 114 19.34 -11.07 10.14
CA GLU A 114 20.55 -10.32 9.87
C GLU A 114 21.23 -10.69 8.55
N LYS A 115 20.87 -11.84 7.98
CA LYS A 115 21.45 -12.34 6.74
C LYS A 115 20.69 -11.82 5.52
N LYS A 116 21.35 -11.88 4.38
CA LYS A 116 20.76 -11.48 3.11
C LYS A 116 19.46 -12.24 2.84
N VAL A 117 18.44 -11.50 2.46
CA VAL A 117 17.14 -12.04 2.08
C VAL A 117 17.25 -12.77 0.74
N GLN A 118 16.73 -13.98 0.69
CA GLN A 118 16.56 -14.70 -0.57
C GLN A 118 15.12 -14.56 -1.04
N TRP A 119 14.95 -14.30 -2.31
CA TRP A 119 13.65 -14.13 -2.94
C TRP A 119 13.21 -15.43 -3.60
N VAL A 120 12.03 -15.89 -3.27
CA VAL A 120 11.43 -17.05 -3.92
C VAL A 120 10.07 -16.64 -4.47
N THR A 121 9.88 -16.90 -5.75
CA THR A 121 8.62 -16.63 -6.43
C THR A 121 7.69 -17.81 -6.30
N ILE A 122 6.53 -17.59 -5.73
CA ILE A 122 5.45 -18.57 -5.69
C ILE A 122 4.47 -18.20 -6.80
N LYS A 123 4.45 -19.01 -7.84
CA LYS A 123 3.55 -18.75 -8.97
C LYS A 123 2.11 -18.91 -8.55
N ASN A 124 1.33 -17.92 -8.90
CA ASN A 124 -0.08 -17.84 -8.58
C ASN A 124 -0.97 -18.52 -9.62
N SER A 125 -0.43 -19.31 -10.51
CA SER A 125 -1.17 -19.86 -11.63
C SER A 125 -2.27 -20.85 -11.23
N GLY A 126 -2.17 -21.46 -10.06
CA GLY A 126 -3.11 -22.50 -9.66
C GLY A 126 -3.12 -23.70 -10.59
N VAL A 127 -2.28 -23.70 -11.57
CA VAL A 127 -2.16 -24.78 -12.53
C VAL A 127 -1.13 -25.77 -12.05
N MET A 128 -1.54 -26.95 -11.91
CA MET A 128 -0.62 -28.03 -11.59
C MET A 128 -0.47 -28.95 -12.75
#